data_7377ef174cbe44e83c4453587a016f93
#
_entry.id   7377ef174cbe44e83c4453587a016f93
#
_cell.length_a   1.000
_cell.length_b   1.000
_cell.length_c   1.000
_cell.angle_alpha   90.00
_cell.angle_beta   90.00
_cell.angle_gamma   90.00
#
_symmetry.space_group_name_H-M   'P 1'
#
loop_
_entity.id
_entity.type
_entity.pdbx_description
1 polymer ?
#
loop_
_entity_poly.entity_id
_entity_poly.type
_entity_poly.pdbx_seq_one_letter_code
_entity_poly.pdbx_strand_id
1 'polypeptide(L)'
;MNDLMSLGIHRLWKDHFVRSLNPGSNANSLSHTTGPAPAQGWNILDIAGGTGDIAFRMLDHAHNINHSPNTRVTVSDINPDMLAEGRKRSLETPYAGSKNLDWLVANAEQLPIPDNSVDLYTVAFGIRNFTNKDKALREAYRVLKPGGVFACLEFSGVTNPLFNEVYKRWSFGAIPLIGQLVAGDRASYQYLVESIEKFPKQEEWRDMIKAAGFVVPGKGWEDLTGGIAAIHKGVKPAPQKL
;
A
#
# COMPACT_ATOMS: atom_id res chain seq x y z
N MET A 1 0.81 -15.90 5.59
CA MET A 1 1.99 -15.20 6.15
C MET A 1 1.60 -13.99 7.02
N ASN A 2 0.94 -12.97 6.50
CA ASN A 2 0.58 -11.77 7.29
C ASN A 2 -0.33 -12.07 8.49
N ASP A 3 -1.21 -13.09 8.40
CA ASP A 3 -2.07 -13.50 9.53
C ASP A 3 -1.25 -13.92 10.75
N LEU A 4 -0.15 -14.65 10.54
CA LEU A 4 0.68 -15.14 11.64
C LEU A 4 1.49 -14.01 12.30
N MET A 5 2.04 -13.08 11.47
CA MET A 5 2.80 -11.92 11.98
C MET A 5 1.95 -10.96 12.80
N SER A 6 0.69 -10.81 12.44
CA SER A 6 -0.21 -9.82 13.01
C SER A 6 -1.35 -10.43 13.84
N LEU A 7 -1.39 -11.76 14.01
CA LEU A 7 -2.53 -12.46 14.64
C LEU A 7 -3.88 -12.06 13.99
N GLY A 8 -3.89 -11.80 12.67
CA GLY A 8 -5.08 -11.37 11.94
C GLY A 8 -5.38 -9.87 11.99
N ILE A 9 -4.69 -9.09 12.84
CA ILE A 9 -4.92 -7.63 12.99
C ILE A 9 -4.63 -6.86 11.70
N HIS A 10 -3.76 -7.38 10.81
CA HIS A 10 -3.46 -6.74 9.52
C HIS A 10 -4.71 -6.43 8.68
N ARG A 11 -5.81 -7.17 8.88
CA ARG A 11 -7.09 -6.90 8.21
C ARG A 11 -7.67 -5.57 8.66
N LEU A 12 -7.62 -5.28 9.97
CA LEU A 12 -8.04 -3.99 10.54
C LEU A 12 -7.13 -2.85 10.06
N TRP A 13 -5.82 -3.11 9.92
CA TRP A 13 -4.89 -2.11 9.38
C TRP A 13 -5.19 -1.79 7.91
N LYS A 14 -5.55 -2.78 7.10
CA LYS A 14 -5.98 -2.57 5.71
C LYS A 14 -7.27 -1.77 5.63
N ASP A 15 -8.26 -2.07 6.47
CA ASP A 15 -9.50 -1.31 6.54
C ASP A 15 -9.26 0.14 6.97
N HIS A 16 -8.40 0.34 7.98
CA HIS A 16 -8.01 1.67 8.42
C HIS A 16 -7.23 2.42 7.33
N PHE A 17 -6.29 1.76 6.66
CA PHE A 17 -5.54 2.32 5.54
C PHE A 17 -6.46 2.85 4.45
N VAL A 18 -7.38 2.03 3.95
CA VAL A 18 -8.33 2.43 2.92
C VAL A 18 -9.23 3.58 3.38
N ARG A 19 -9.79 3.50 4.61
CA ARG A 19 -10.58 4.60 5.18
C ARG A 19 -9.79 5.90 5.29
N SER A 20 -8.53 5.83 5.68
CA SER A 20 -7.66 6.99 5.83
C SER A 20 -7.27 7.65 4.50
N LEU A 21 -7.41 6.93 3.39
CA LEU A 21 -7.20 7.43 2.03
C LEU A 21 -8.48 7.97 1.41
N ASN A 22 -9.64 7.48 1.87
CA ASN A 22 -10.96 7.90 1.45
C ASN A 22 -11.12 7.95 -0.09
N PRO A 23 -10.81 6.83 -0.82
CA PRO A 23 -10.73 6.82 -2.27
C PRO A 23 -12.07 7.22 -2.94
N GLY A 24 -11.99 8.01 -4.00
CA GLY A 24 -13.17 8.52 -4.70
C GLY A 24 -13.90 9.66 -3.99
N SER A 25 -13.39 10.16 -2.88
CA SER A 25 -13.99 11.30 -2.17
C SER A 25 -13.84 12.62 -2.94
N ASN A 26 -14.71 13.57 -2.62
CA ASN A 26 -14.65 14.94 -3.13
C ASN A 26 -13.53 15.78 -2.51
N ALA A 27 -13.07 15.37 -1.35
CA ALA A 27 -11.99 16.01 -0.63
C ALA A 27 -10.79 15.07 -0.64
N ASN A 28 -9.73 15.45 -1.33
CA ASN A 28 -8.44 14.85 -1.10
C ASN A 28 -8.02 15.26 0.31
N SER A 29 -8.18 14.38 1.29
CA SER A 29 -7.96 14.66 2.72
C SER A 29 -6.55 15.15 3.03
N LEU A 30 -5.63 15.05 2.07
CA LEU A 30 -4.25 15.53 2.18
C LEU A 30 -3.99 16.83 1.40
N SER A 31 -4.81 17.18 0.40
CA SER A 31 -4.58 18.35 -0.46
C SER A 31 -5.45 19.57 -0.14
N HIS A 32 -6.34 19.50 0.87
CA HIS A 32 -7.28 20.57 1.24
C HIS A 32 -8.12 21.16 0.07
N THR A 33 -8.17 20.49 -1.07
CA THR A 33 -9.02 20.94 -2.18
C THR A 33 -10.43 20.42 -1.95
N THR A 34 -11.29 21.31 -1.46
CA THR A 34 -12.74 21.11 -1.40
C THR A 34 -13.30 21.37 -2.79
N GLY A 35 -13.68 20.33 -3.50
CA GLY A 35 -14.36 20.41 -4.79
C GLY A 35 -15.32 19.23 -4.96
N PRO A 36 -16.27 19.29 -5.92
CA PRO A 36 -17.09 18.11 -6.24
C PRO A 36 -16.20 16.94 -6.66
N ALA A 37 -16.65 15.70 -6.36
CA ALA A 37 -15.97 14.50 -6.85
C ALA A 37 -15.65 14.67 -8.32
N PRO A 38 -14.44 14.33 -8.78
CA PRO A 38 -14.19 14.35 -10.20
C PRO A 38 -15.26 13.50 -10.87
N ALA A 39 -16.03 14.06 -11.79
CA ALA A 39 -17.05 13.31 -12.53
C ALA A 39 -16.47 12.07 -13.22
N GLN A 40 -15.16 12.04 -13.40
CA GLN A 40 -14.39 10.96 -13.97
C GLN A 40 -13.99 9.86 -12.98
N GLY A 41 -14.21 10.04 -11.65
CA GLY A 41 -13.67 9.15 -10.61
C GLY A 41 -12.16 9.26 -10.47
N TRP A 42 -11.57 8.42 -9.62
CA TRP A 42 -10.13 8.34 -9.43
C TRP A 42 -9.52 7.18 -10.22
N ASN A 43 -8.31 7.40 -10.73
CA ASN A 43 -7.45 6.33 -11.24
C ASN A 43 -6.49 5.92 -10.11
N ILE A 44 -6.67 4.74 -9.57
CA ILE A 44 -5.87 4.20 -8.47
C ILE A 44 -4.95 3.13 -9.01
N LEU A 45 -3.69 3.14 -8.59
CA LEU A 45 -2.70 2.12 -8.89
C LEU A 45 -2.27 1.43 -7.60
N ASP A 46 -2.60 0.15 -7.46
CA ASP A 46 -2.23 -0.69 -6.31
C ASP A 46 -1.06 -1.58 -6.69
N ILE A 47 0.14 -1.25 -6.22
CA ILE A 47 1.40 -1.90 -6.53
C ILE A 47 1.73 -2.99 -5.50
N ALA A 48 2.32 -4.09 -6.00
CA ALA A 48 2.46 -5.34 -5.26
C ALA A 48 1.11 -5.77 -4.68
N GLY A 49 0.05 -5.54 -5.46
CA GLY A 49 -1.34 -5.75 -5.06
C GLY A 49 -1.74 -7.22 -4.96
N GLY A 50 -0.89 -8.12 -5.49
CA GLY A 50 -1.06 -9.56 -5.35
C GLY A 50 -2.42 -10.04 -5.82
N THR A 51 -3.21 -10.59 -4.90
CA THR A 51 -4.55 -11.10 -5.16
C THR A 51 -5.67 -10.05 -5.09
N GLY A 52 -5.34 -8.75 -5.02
CA GLY A 52 -6.29 -7.64 -5.13
C GLY A 52 -7.04 -7.25 -3.85
N ASP A 53 -6.61 -7.71 -2.68
CA ASP A 53 -7.34 -7.46 -1.42
C ASP A 53 -7.50 -5.95 -1.12
N ILE A 54 -6.48 -5.14 -1.33
CA ILE A 54 -6.56 -3.67 -1.17
C ILE A 54 -7.44 -3.06 -2.26
N ALA A 55 -7.29 -3.50 -3.50
CA ALA A 55 -8.06 -2.99 -4.63
C ALA A 55 -9.57 -3.19 -4.44
N PHE A 56 -10.00 -4.37 -3.99
CA PHE A 56 -11.42 -4.61 -3.70
C PHE A 56 -11.95 -3.70 -2.61
N ARG A 57 -11.21 -3.52 -1.51
CA ARG A 57 -11.59 -2.60 -0.42
C ARG A 57 -11.66 -1.15 -0.89
N MET A 58 -10.77 -0.75 -1.81
CA MET A 58 -10.80 0.60 -2.38
C MET A 58 -12.01 0.83 -3.27
N LEU A 59 -12.35 -0.15 -4.11
CA LEU A 59 -13.55 -0.08 -4.93
C LEU A 59 -14.82 -0.08 -4.08
N ASP A 60 -14.89 -0.94 -3.06
CA ASP A 60 -16.02 -0.96 -2.11
C ASP A 60 -16.18 0.40 -1.43
N HIS A 61 -15.10 0.99 -0.96
CA HIS A 61 -15.15 2.31 -0.32
C HIS A 61 -15.55 3.40 -1.31
N ALA A 62 -14.94 3.43 -2.49
CA ALA A 62 -15.23 4.44 -3.50
C ALA A 62 -16.68 4.38 -4.00
N HIS A 63 -17.18 3.19 -4.30
CA HIS A 63 -18.50 3.04 -4.89
C HIS A 63 -19.63 3.13 -3.85
N ASN A 64 -19.46 2.44 -2.70
CA ASN A 64 -20.54 2.30 -1.72
C ASN A 64 -20.54 3.42 -0.66
N ILE A 65 -19.39 3.99 -0.32
CA ILE A 65 -19.28 5.04 0.71
C ILE A 65 -19.25 6.43 0.06
N ASN A 66 -18.39 6.61 -0.95
CA ASN A 66 -18.19 7.91 -1.60
C ASN A 66 -19.04 8.10 -2.85
N HIS A 67 -19.85 7.12 -3.23
CA HIS A 67 -20.74 7.19 -4.40
C HIS A 67 -20.00 7.63 -5.68
N SER A 68 -18.76 7.12 -5.86
CA SER A 68 -17.89 7.42 -7.01
C SER A 68 -17.75 6.20 -7.93
N PRO A 69 -18.78 5.86 -8.72
CA PRO A 69 -18.85 4.63 -9.52
C PRO A 69 -17.85 4.61 -10.69
N ASN A 70 -17.27 5.75 -11.02
CA ASN A 70 -16.26 5.87 -12.08
C ASN A 70 -14.81 5.68 -11.57
N THR A 71 -14.62 5.51 -10.26
CA THR A 71 -13.31 5.20 -9.70
C THR A 71 -12.86 3.82 -10.18
N ARG A 72 -11.60 3.74 -10.61
CA ARG A 72 -10.96 2.54 -11.17
C ARG A 72 -9.71 2.21 -10.38
N VAL A 73 -9.42 0.91 -10.27
CA VAL A 73 -8.20 0.41 -9.66
C VAL A 73 -7.47 -0.51 -10.64
N THR A 74 -6.20 -0.24 -10.88
CA THR A 74 -5.29 -1.16 -11.56
C THR A 74 -4.45 -1.86 -10.49
N VAL A 75 -4.60 -3.17 -10.37
CA VAL A 75 -3.75 -4.03 -9.53
C VAL A 75 -2.50 -4.37 -10.33
N SER A 76 -1.34 -4.02 -9.81
CA SER A 76 -0.07 -4.34 -10.44
C SER A 76 0.80 -5.19 -9.52
N ASP A 77 1.36 -6.25 -10.08
CA ASP A 77 2.33 -7.10 -9.39
C ASP A 77 3.38 -7.59 -10.38
N ILE A 78 4.59 -7.89 -9.89
CA ILE A 78 5.64 -8.49 -10.71
C ILE A 78 5.39 -9.98 -10.94
N ASN A 79 4.62 -10.62 -10.05
CA ASN A 79 4.28 -12.04 -10.11
C ASN A 79 2.94 -12.25 -10.86
N PRO A 80 2.97 -12.82 -12.08
CA PRO A 80 1.76 -13.07 -12.85
C PRO A 80 0.80 -14.09 -12.21
N ASP A 81 1.33 -15.04 -11.42
CA ASP A 81 0.51 -16.06 -10.76
C ASP A 81 -0.36 -15.45 -9.66
N MET A 82 0.19 -14.46 -8.93
CA MET A 82 -0.58 -13.70 -7.94
C MET A 82 -1.73 -12.94 -8.58
N LEU A 83 -1.49 -12.32 -9.73
CA LEU A 83 -2.55 -11.62 -10.49
C LEU A 83 -3.58 -12.60 -11.07
N ALA A 84 -3.14 -13.77 -11.54
CA ALA A 84 -4.05 -14.80 -12.03
C ALA A 84 -5.00 -15.28 -10.92
N GLU A 85 -4.49 -15.50 -9.73
CA GLU A 85 -5.31 -15.83 -8.56
C GLU A 85 -6.24 -14.67 -8.15
N GLY A 86 -5.75 -13.44 -8.23
CA GLY A 86 -6.57 -12.25 -8.01
C GLY A 86 -7.74 -12.15 -8.97
N ARG A 87 -7.51 -12.41 -10.25
CA ARG A 87 -8.57 -12.47 -11.27
C ARG A 87 -9.62 -13.52 -10.95
N LYS A 88 -9.23 -14.72 -10.50
CA LYS A 88 -10.18 -15.75 -10.07
C LYS A 88 -11.02 -15.26 -8.89
N ARG A 89 -10.39 -14.69 -7.87
CA ARG A 89 -11.09 -14.13 -6.71
C ARG A 89 -12.05 -13.01 -7.09
N SER A 90 -11.69 -12.18 -8.09
CA SER A 90 -12.57 -11.10 -8.54
C SER A 90 -13.91 -11.60 -9.09
N LEU A 91 -13.98 -12.83 -9.60
CA LEU A 91 -15.22 -13.44 -10.08
C LEU A 91 -16.25 -13.65 -8.98
N GLU A 92 -15.81 -13.72 -7.73
CA GLU A 92 -16.66 -13.87 -6.54
C GLU A 92 -17.04 -12.50 -5.92
N THR A 93 -16.69 -11.41 -6.57
CA THR A 93 -16.94 -10.03 -6.11
C THR A 93 -17.88 -9.31 -7.06
N PRO A 94 -18.50 -8.18 -6.65
CA PRO A 94 -19.28 -7.33 -7.53
C PRO A 94 -18.48 -6.75 -8.72
N TYR A 95 -17.17 -6.93 -8.73
CA TYR A 95 -16.25 -6.39 -9.74
C TYR A 95 -15.89 -7.40 -10.83
N ALA A 96 -16.54 -8.56 -10.86
CA ALA A 96 -16.38 -9.58 -11.89
C ALA A 96 -16.61 -8.98 -13.29
N GLY A 97 -15.58 -8.96 -14.14
CA GLY A 97 -15.65 -8.36 -15.48
C GLY A 97 -15.90 -6.85 -15.52
N SER A 98 -15.79 -6.16 -14.38
CA SER A 98 -15.98 -4.71 -14.31
C SER A 98 -14.84 -3.96 -14.98
N LYS A 99 -15.18 -2.91 -15.74
CA LYS A 99 -14.22 -1.94 -16.31
C LYS A 99 -13.49 -1.09 -15.25
N ASN A 100 -13.90 -1.24 -13.99
CA ASN A 100 -13.32 -0.48 -12.86
C ASN A 100 -12.13 -1.22 -12.21
N LEU A 101 -11.86 -2.46 -12.63
CA LEU A 101 -10.78 -3.28 -12.10
C LEU A 101 -9.90 -3.83 -13.23
N ASP A 102 -8.64 -3.44 -13.23
CA ASP A 102 -7.64 -3.89 -14.18
C ASP A 102 -6.47 -4.59 -13.49
N TRP A 103 -5.71 -5.39 -14.26
CA TRP A 103 -4.60 -6.19 -13.79
C TRP A 103 -3.39 -6.01 -14.70
N LEU A 104 -2.25 -5.62 -14.12
CA LEU A 104 -1.04 -5.28 -14.85
C LEU A 104 0.18 -6.02 -14.29
N VAL A 105 0.81 -6.87 -15.09
CA VAL A 105 2.12 -7.42 -14.74
C VAL A 105 3.17 -6.34 -15.00
N ALA A 106 3.79 -5.82 -13.93
CA ALA A 106 4.82 -4.79 -14.08
C ALA A 106 5.79 -4.79 -12.88
N ASN A 107 7.00 -4.31 -13.17
CA ASN A 107 7.99 -3.98 -12.15
C ASN A 107 7.75 -2.55 -11.64
N ALA A 108 7.56 -2.39 -10.33
CA ALA A 108 7.37 -1.09 -9.70
C ALA A 108 8.52 -0.09 -9.93
N GLU A 109 9.69 -0.60 -10.27
CA GLU A 109 10.88 0.21 -10.59
C GLU A 109 10.91 0.73 -12.05
N GLN A 110 9.96 0.29 -12.89
CA GLN A 110 9.80 0.71 -14.28
C GLN A 110 8.38 0.41 -14.75
N LEU A 111 7.46 1.34 -14.53
CA LEU A 111 6.05 1.15 -14.81
C LEU A 111 5.71 1.54 -16.25
N PRO A 112 4.99 0.68 -17.02
CA PRO A 112 4.48 1.01 -18.34
C PRO A 112 3.21 1.87 -18.25
N ILE A 113 3.27 2.92 -17.45
CA ILE A 113 2.15 3.83 -17.12
C ILE A 113 2.59 5.25 -17.45
N PRO A 114 1.74 6.05 -18.13
CA PRO A 114 2.06 7.44 -18.45
C PRO A 114 2.33 8.31 -17.24
N ASP A 115 3.13 9.35 -17.41
CA ASP A 115 3.36 10.38 -16.41
C ASP A 115 2.03 11.06 -16.05
N ASN A 116 1.88 11.47 -14.80
CA ASN A 116 0.76 12.28 -14.32
C ASN A 116 -0.63 11.70 -14.67
N SER A 117 -0.80 10.38 -14.58
CA SER A 117 -2.04 9.69 -14.95
C SER A 117 -2.81 9.08 -13.78
N VAL A 118 -2.17 8.96 -12.60
CA VAL A 118 -2.67 8.29 -11.41
C VAL A 118 -3.03 9.30 -10.33
N ASP A 119 -4.18 9.17 -9.70
CA ASP A 119 -4.63 10.03 -8.59
C ASP A 119 -4.12 9.52 -7.24
N LEU A 120 -4.09 8.19 -7.06
CA LEU A 120 -3.65 7.52 -5.84
C LEU A 120 -2.78 6.33 -6.18
N TYR A 121 -1.57 6.29 -5.64
CA TYR A 121 -0.65 5.15 -5.71
C TYR A 121 -0.57 4.49 -4.34
N THR A 122 -0.89 3.21 -4.26
CA THR A 122 -0.85 2.45 -3.01
C THR A 122 0.12 1.28 -3.10
N VAL A 123 0.71 0.95 -1.96
CA VAL A 123 1.46 -0.28 -1.76
C VAL A 123 1.24 -0.77 -0.32
N ALA A 124 0.77 -2.00 -0.17
CA ALA A 124 0.52 -2.59 1.14
C ALA A 124 1.26 -3.92 1.32
N PHE A 125 2.18 -3.96 2.30
CA PHE A 125 2.97 -5.15 2.67
C PHE A 125 3.81 -5.75 1.55
N GLY A 126 4.22 -4.92 0.58
CA GLY A 126 5.00 -5.37 -0.59
C GLY A 126 6.32 -4.64 -0.79
N ILE A 127 6.39 -3.36 -0.41
CA ILE A 127 7.53 -2.48 -0.78
C ILE A 127 8.85 -2.90 -0.12
N ARG A 128 8.82 -3.57 1.02
CA ARG A 128 10.03 -4.11 1.67
C ARG A 128 10.82 -5.05 0.76
N ASN A 129 10.13 -5.73 -0.16
CA ASN A 129 10.71 -6.70 -1.09
C ASN A 129 11.27 -6.07 -2.37
N PHE A 130 11.08 -4.76 -2.59
CA PHE A 130 11.61 -4.09 -3.78
C PHE A 130 13.13 -4.00 -3.70
N THR A 131 13.79 -4.32 -4.82
CA THR A 131 15.26 -4.29 -4.92
C THR A 131 15.77 -2.85 -4.78
N ASN A 132 15.17 -1.90 -5.50
CA ASN A 132 15.52 -0.49 -5.46
C ASN A 132 14.32 0.38 -5.10
N LYS A 133 14.18 0.66 -3.79
CA LYS A 133 13.07 1.44 -3.26
C LYS A 133 13.07 2.89 -3.74
N ASP A 134 14.26 3.49 -3.91
CA ASP A 134 14.38 4.87 -4.43
C ASP A 134 13.89 4.98 -5.87
N LYS A 135 14.20 3.97 -6.69
CA LYS A 135 13.73 3.90 -8.07
C LYS A 135 12.21 3.75 -8.12
N ALA A 136 11.65 2.89 -7.28
CA ALA A 136 10.20 2.70 -7.18
C ALA A 136 9.49 3.97 -6.69
N LEU A 137 10.06 4.70 -5.73
CA LEU A 137 9.53 5.99 -5.27
C LEU A 137 9.56 7.06 -6.37
N ARG A 138 10.62 7.10 -7.19
CA ARG A 138 10.68 8.01 -8.35
C ARG A 138 9.65 7.65 -9.41
N GLU A 139 9.40 6.36 -9.67
CA GLU A 139 8.34 5.91 -10.57
C GLU A 139 6.96 6.26 -10.02
N ALA A 140 6.71 6.05 -8.73
CA ALA A 140 5.48 6.48 -8.08
C ALA A 140 5.27 8.00 -8.25
N TYR A 141 6.32 8.79 -8.03
CA TYR A 141 6.26 10.24 -8.25
C TYR A 141 5.96 10.59 -9.70
N ARG A 142 6.59 9.92 -10.67
CA ARG A 142 6.39 10.16 -12.09
C ARG A 142 4.95 9.94 -12.53
N VAL A 143 4.38 8.78 -12.17
CA VAL A 143 3.02 8.40 -12.63
C VAL A 143 1.91 9.15 -11.92
N LEU A 144 2.13 9.63 -10.69
CA LEU A 144 1.14 10.41 -9.95
C LEU A 144 0.91 11.77 -10.60
N LYS A 145 -0.35 12.19 -10.66
CA LYS A 145 -0.74 13.55 -11.02
C LYS A 145 -0.23 14.55 -9.99
N PRO A 146 -0.02 15.83 -10.36
CA PRO A 146 0.10 16.91 -9.37
C PRO A 146 -1.10 16.90 -8.41
N GLY A 147 -0.84 16.93 -7.10
CA GLY A 147 -1.84 16.73 -6.06
C GLY A 147 -2.17 15.27 -5.76
N GLY A 148 -1.68 14.31 -6.57
CA GLY A 148 -1.85 12.89 -6.33
C GLY A 148 -1.10 12.40 -5.10
N VAL A 149 -1.57 11.30 -4.53
CA VAL A 149 -1.12 10.76 -3.24
C VAL A 149 -0.38 9.45 -3.43
N PHE A 150 0.82 9.37 -2.87
CA PHE A 150 1.52 8.12 -2.57
C PHE A 150 1.13 7.67 -1.16
N ALA A 151 0.76 6.40 -0.99
CA ALA A 151 0.44 5.81 0.30
C ALA A 151 1.04 4.41 0.45
N CYS A 152 1.72 4.20 1.56
CA CYS A 152 2.39 2.95 1.89
C CYS A 152 1.91 2.43 3.26
N LEU A 153 1.43 1.19 3.31
CA LEU A 153 1.20 0.44 4.54
C LEU A 153 2.23 -0.69 4.60
N GLU A 154 3.12 -0.66 5.58
CA GLU A 154 4.17 -1.69 5.70
C GLU A 154 4.47 -2.01 7.17
N PHE A 155 5.01 -3.20 7.40
CA PHE A 155 5.62 -3.54 8.68
C PHE A 155 6.77 -2.57 8.97
N SER A 156 6.95 -2.23 10.25
CA SER A 156 7.88 -1.19 10.64
C SER A 156 8.54 -1.51 11.99
N GLY A 157 9.33 -0.59 12.50
CA GLY A 157 10.01 -0.74 13.78
C GLY A 157 9.11 -0.41 14.96
N VAL A 158 8.94 -1.36 15.89
CA VAL A 158 8.21 -1.12 17.14
C VAL A 158 8.88 0.01 17.92
N THR A 159 8.11 1.04 18.24
CA THR A 159 8.63 2.29 18.83
C THR A 159 8.89 2.19 20.34
N ASN A 160 8.17 1.33 21.05
CA ASN A 160 8.38 1.10 22.49
C ASN A 160 9.48 0.05 22.70
N PRO A 161 10.59 0.34 23.39
CA PRO A 161 11.72 -0.58 23.56
C PRO A 161 11.36 -1.90 24.25
N LEU A 162 10.51 -1.84 25.30
CA LEU A 162 10.10 -3.04 26.03
C LEU A 162 9.19 -3.93 25.17
N PHE A 163 8.24 -3.32 24.47
CA PHE A 163 7.36 -4.03 23.54
C PHE A 163 8.15 -4.59 22.34
N ASN A 164 9.16 -3.87 21.85
CA ASN A 164 10.04 -4.33 20.78
C ASN A 164 10.78 -5.61 21.16
N GLU A 165 11.30 -5.70 22.38
CA GLU A 165 11.99 -6.92 22.85
C GLU A 165 11.06 -8.13 22.88
N VAL A 166 9.84 -7.96 23.38
CA VAL A 166 8.81 -9.02 23.39
C VAL A 166 8.42 -9.41 21.97
N TYR A 167 8.20 -8.41 21.11
CA TYR A 167 7.81 -8.64 19.71
C TYR A 167 8.94 -9.33 18.91
N LYS A 168 10.19 -8.97 19.14
CA LYS A 168 11.35 -9.64 18.52
C LYS A 168 11.45 -11.11 18.95
N ARG A 169 11.29 -11.41 20.23
CA ARG A 169 11.27 -12.82 20.71
C ARG A 169 10.13 -13.62 20.07
N TRP A 170 8.96 -13.02 19.92
CA TRP A 170 7.85 -13.62 19.19
C TRP A 170 8.19 -13.83 17.70
N SER A 171 8.69 -12.80 17.02
CA SER A 171 8.93 -12.80 15.58
C SER A 171 10.05 -13.77 15.18
N PHE A 172 11.18 -13.76 15.86
CA PHE A 172 12.32 -14.62 15.55
C PHE A 172 12.24 -16.02 16.15
N GLY A 173 11.56 -16.16 17.29
CA GLY A 173 11.45 -17.45 17.99
C GLY A 173 10.22 -18.24 17.57
N ALA A 174 9.04 -17.68 17.79
CA ALA A 174 7.79 -18.41 17.64
C ALA A 174 7.31 -18.50 16.17
N ILE A 175 7.40 -17.41 15.39
CA ILE A 175 6.81 -17.34 14.05
C ILE A 175 7.43 -18.35 13.08
N PRO A 176 8.77 -18.49 12.95
CA PRO A 176 9.36 -19.49 12.06
C PRO A 176 9.01 -20.92 12.47
N LEU A 177 8.93 -21.19 13.79
CA LEU A 177 8.57 -22.51 14.30
C LEU A 177 7.10 -22.85 14.00
N ILE A 178 6.19 -21.91 14.21
CA ILE A 178 4.77 -22.08 13.89
C ILE A 178 4.59 -22.21 12.37
N GLY A 179 5.33 -21.42 11.57
CA GLY A 179 5.32 -21.50 10.12
C GLY A 179 5.72 -22.88 9.62
N GLN A 180 6.72 -23.50 10.25
CA GLN A 180 7.12 -24.88 9.96
C GLN A 180 6.03 -25.89 10.32
N LEU A 181 5.39 -25.73 11.48
CA LEU A 181 4.38 -26.67 11.97
C LEU A 181 3.06 -26.57 11.19
N VAL A 182 2.66 -25.36 10.79
CA VAL A 182 1.33 -25.08 10.19
C VAL A 182 1.38 -25.10 8.66
N ALA A 183 2.45 -24.58 8.06
CA ALA A 183 2.57 -24.43 6.62
C ALA A 183 3.70 -25.25 5.99
N GLY A 184 4.55 -25.91 6.79
CA GLY A 184 5.71 -26.65 6.30
C GLY A 184 6.80 -25.78 5.67
N ASP A 185 6.72 -24.46 5.83
CA ASP A 185 7.57 -23.48 5.11
C ASP A 185 8.24 -22.49 6.08
N ARG A 186 9.27 -22.99 6.77
CA ARG A 186 10.10 -22.19 7.66
C ARG A 186 10.85 -21.08 6.93
N ALA A 187 11.31 -21.36 5.71
CA ALA A 187 12.17 -20.45 4.96
C ALA A 187 11.43 -19.14 4.58
N SER A 188 10.19 -19.24 4.11
CA SER A 188 9.38 -18.07 3.79
C SER A 188 9.07 -17.21 5.02
N TYR A 189 8.88 -17.82 6.18
CA TYR A 189 8.63 -17.07 7.42
C TYR A 189 9.91 -16.41 7.97
N GLN A 190 11.05 -17.08 7.85
CA GLN A 190 12.34 -16.48 8.19
C GLN A 190 12.63 -15.28 7.27
N TYR A 191 12.46 -15.44 5.95
CA TYR A 191 12.58 -14.35 4.98
C TYR A 191 11.67 -13.15 5.33
N LEU A 192 10.43 -13.44 5.74
CA LEU A 192 9.49 -12.38 6.14
C LEU A 192 10.05 -11.56 7.30
N VAL A 193 10.52 -12.20 8.37
CA VAL A 193 11.06 -11.51 9.55
C VAL A 193 12.32 -10.71 9.18
N GLU A 194 13.23 -11.31 8.41
CA GLU A 194 14.44 -10.64 7.96
C GLU A 194 14.18 -9.45 7.05
N SER A 195 13.18 -9.56 6.13
CA SER A 195 12.80 -8.46 5.24
C SER A 195 12.17 -7.28 5.99
N ILE A 196 11.43 -7.56 7.07
CA ILE A 196 10.88 -6.53 7.95
C ILE A 196 12.01 -5.81 8.71
N GLU A 197 12.98 -6.56 9.23
CA GLU A 197 14.08 -5.96 9.99
C GLU A 197 15.02 -5.11 9.12
N LYS A 198 15.21 -5.50 7.86
CA LYS A 198 15.99 -4.75 6.87
C LYS A 198 15.25 -3.55 6.27
N PHE A 199 13.94 -3.45 6.48
CA PHE A 199 13.16 -2.33 5.96
C PHE A 199 13.49 -1.04 6.72
N PRO A 200 13.59 0.12 6.05
CA PRO A 200 13.86 1.41 6.71
C PRO A 200 12.86 1.68 7.85
N LYS A 201 13.35 2.24 8.93
CA LYS A 201 12.48 2.70 10.03
C LYS A 201 11.61 3.86 9.57
N GLN A 202 10.59 4.19 10.36
CA GLN A 202 9.58 5.19 10.01
C GLN A 202 10.17 6.52 9.55
N GLU A 203 11.17 7.05 10.28
CA GLU A 203 11.80 8.32 9.93
C GLU A 203 12.61 8.25 8.65
N GLU A 204 13.40 7.20 8.50
CA GLU A 204 14.22 6.96 7.32
C GLU A 204 13.34 6.79 6.08
N TRP A 205 12.26 5.99 6.19
CA TRP A 205 11.31 5.79 5.11
C TRP A 205 10.60 7.09 4.71
N ARG A 206 10.17 7.91 5.69
CA ARG A 206 9.66 9.26 5.45
C ARG A 206 10.65 10.12 4.66
N ASP A 207 11.92 10.08 5.05
CA ASP A 207 12.94 10.92 4.42
C ASP A 207 13.27 10.45 3.00
N MET A 208 13.22 9.14 2.72
CA MET A 208 13.28 8.61 1.36
C MET A 208 12.08 9.06 0.51
N ILE A 209 10.87 9.08 1.05
CA ILE A 209 9.67 9.62 0.37
C ILE A 209 9.88 11.10 0.03
N LYS A 210 10.38 11.91 0.97
CA LYS A 210 10.72 13.32 0.72
C LYS A 210 11.79 13.48 -0.34
N ALA A 211 12.85 12.67 -0.31
CA ALA A 211 13.94 12.70 -1.28
C ALA A 211 13.47 12.38 -2.70
N ALA A 212 12.40 11.60 -2.86
CA ALA A 212 11.76 11.34 -4.14
C ALA A 212 10.92 12.52 -4.67
N GLY A 213 10.78 13.62 -3.90
CA GLY A 213 10.07 14.84 -4.30
C GLY A 213 8.68 15.03 -3.67
N PHE A 214 8.24 14.12 -2.85
CA PHE A 214 6.92 14.22 -2.20
C PHE A 214 6.94 15.23 -1.05
N VAL A 215 5.86 15.99 -0.91
CA VAL A 215 5.55 16.73 0.31
C VAL A 215 4.90 15.78 1.30
N VAL A 216 5.48 15.67 2.48
CA VAL A 216 5.02 14.76 3.52
C VAL A 216 4.42 15.59 4.65
N PRO A 217 3.11 15.51 4.91
CA PRO A 217 2.46 16.32 5.93
C PRO A 217 2.75 15.83 7.35
N GLY A 218 2.85 16.75 8.29
CA GLY A 218 3.00 16.48 9.72
C GLY A 218 4.22 15.63 10.06
N LYS A 219 4.03 14.63 10.93
CA LYS A 219 5.06 13.65 11.33
C LYS A 219 5.54 12.78 10.15
N GLY A 220 4.65 12.57 9.16
CA GLY A 220 4.94 11.78 7.97
C GLY A 220 4.53 10.32 8.04
N TRP A 221 4.13 9.84 9.20
CA TRP A 221 3.61 8.48 9.36
C TRP A 221 2.63 8.37 10.52
N GLU A 222 1.83 7.33 10.47
CA GLU A 222 0.93 6.88 11.53
C GLU A 222 1.35 5.48 11.98
N ASP A 223 1.67 5.33 13.26
CA ASP A 223 2.02 4.04 13.85
C ASP A 223 0.74 3.22 14.12
N LEU A 224 0.76 1.96 13.70
CA LEU A 224 -0.32 1.00 13.97
C LEU A 224 0.18 -0.03 14.98
N THR A 225 -0.64 -0.29 16.00
CA THR A 225 -0.36 -1.27 17.06
C THR A 225 1.07 -1.09 17.62
N GLY A 226 1.38 0.14 18.07
CA GLY A 226 2.68 0.45 18.69
C GLY A 226 3.88 0.43 17.74
N GLY A 227 3.65 0.59 16.44
CA GLY A 227 4.69 0.65 15.41
C GLY A 227 5.00 -0.70 14.75
N ILE A 228 4.25 -1.78 15.02
CA ILE A 228 4.38 -3.06 14.29
C ILE A 228 4.18 -2.85 12.79
N ALA A 229 3.24 -1.97 12.43
CA ALA A 229 3.09 -1.48 11.08
C ALA A 229 2.97 0.05 11.11
N ALA A 230 3.20 0.70 9.97
CA ALA A 230 3.00 2.13 9.83
C ALA A 230 2.41 2.47 8.46
N ILE A 231 1.62 3.53 8.44
CA ILE A 231 1.11 4.15 7.22
C ILE A 231 1.94 5.41 6.95
N HIS A 232 2.54 5.48 5.77
CA HIS A 232 3.21 6.69 5.28
C HIS A 232 2.45 7.26 4.11
N LYS A 233 2.37 8.58 4.02
CA LYS A 233 1.72 9.28 2.92
C LYS A 233 2.60 10.44 2.43
N GLY A 234 2.61 10.62 1.11
CA GLY A 234 3.27 11.75 0.47
C GLY A 234 2.39 12.29 -0.65
N VAL A 235 2.40 13.60 -0.85
CA VAL A 235 1.64 14.28 -1.90
C VAL A 235 2.62 14.80 -2.95
N LYS A 236 2.35 14.52 -4.23
CA LYS A 236 3.07 15.18 -5.32
C LYS A 236 2.64 16.65 -5.39
N PRO A 237 3.56 17.60 -5.20
CA PRO A 237 3.19 19.03 -5.23
C PRO A 237 2.62 19.42 -6.59
N ALA A 238 1.64 20.32 -6.58
CA ALA A 238 1.22 20.99 -7.80
C ALA A 238 2.35 21.90 -8.31
N PRO A 239 2.50 22.09 -9.65
CA PRO A 239 3.42 23.05 -10.20
C PRO A 239 3.14 24.42 -9.57
N GLN A 240 4.18 25.09 -9.03
CA GLN A 240 4.02 26.47 -8.61
C GLN A 240 3.65 27.29 -9.84
N LYS A 241 2.51 28.00 -9.79
CA LYS A 241 2.21 29.02 -10.80
C LYS A 241 3.25 30.13 -10.60
N LEU A 242 4.16 30.24 -11.57
CA LEU A 242 5.05 31.39 -11.71
C LEU A 242 4.22 32.63 -11.99
#